data_877d1d9436699e35b15a4db593cbfc3f
#
_entry.id   877d1d9436699e35b15a4db593cbfc3f
#
_cell.length_a   1.000
_cell.length_b   1.000
_cell.length_c   1.000
_cell.angle_alpha   90.00
_cell.angle_beta   90.00
_cell.angle_gamma   90.00
#
_symmetry.space_group_name_H-M   'P 1'
#
loop_
_entity.id
_entity.type
_entity.pdbx_description
1 polymer ?
#
loop_
_entity_poly.entity_id
_entity_poly.type
_entity_poly.pdbx_seq_one_letter_code
_entity_poly.pdbx_strand_id
1 'polypeptide(L)'
;DAVADKKWECLRAIPSQFADKNSWQARTLPNVPQGDKQRQDYILSVLQSRNTAVADKYRNRLVELYGPEKGRNVKFAEAFELCQYGSQPTPEELKKLFPTF
;
A
#
# COMPACT_ATOMS: atom_id res chain seq x y z
N ASP A 1 10.42 0.40 1.99
CA ASP A 1 10.85 -0.39 0.83
C ASP A 1 11.45 -1.75 1.21
N ALA A 2 12.19 -1.87 2.33
CA ALA A 2 12.87 -3.13 2.72
C ALA A 2 11.92 -4.35 2.84
N VAL A 3 10.64 -4.14 3.09
CA VAL A 3 9.63 -5.20 3.22
C VAL A 3 8.65 -5.24 2.04
N ALA A 4 8.83 -4.39 1.04
CA ALA A 4 7.90 -4.29 -0.08
C ALA A 4 7.80 -5.62 -0.87
N ASP A 5 8.92 -6.26 -1.12
CA ASP A 5 8.94 -7.55 -1.85
C ASP A 5 8.16 -8.63 -1.10
N LYS A 6 8.31 -8.70 0.24
CA LYS A 6 7.51 -9.61 1.06
C LYS A 6 6.02 -9.33 0.98
N LYS A 7 5.62 -8.06 0.95
CA LYS A 7 4.22 -7.68 0.73
C LYS A 7 3.71 -8.22 -0.60
N TRP A 8 4.48 -8.06 -1.66
CA TRP A 8 4.09 -8.55 -2.99
C TRP A 8 4.02 -10.08 -3.05
N GLU A 9 4.93 -10.78 -2.38
CA GLU A 9 4.86 -12.24 -2.22
C GLU A 9 3.62 -12.69 -1.44
N CYS A 10 3.31 -12.04 -0.33
CA CYS A 10 2.10 -12.33 0.45
C CYS A 10 0.82 -12.17 -0.40
N LEU A 11 0.73 -11.11 -1.21
CA LEU A 11 -0.42 -10.90 -2.09
C LEU A 11 -0.52 -11.99 -3.17
N ARG A 12 0.61 -12.49 -3.68
CA ARG A 12 0.63 -13.62 -4.63
C ARG A 12 0.17 -14.92 -4.00
N ALA A 13 0.37 -15.10 -2.69
CA ALA A 13 0.00 -16.30 -1.95
C ALA A 13 -1.50 -16.42 -1.66
N ILE A 14 -2.29 -15.37 -1.90
CA ILE A 14 -3.74 -15.35 -1.68
C ILE A 14 -4.52 -15.06 -2.97
N PRO A 15 -4.42 -15.90 -4.01
CA PRO A 15 -4.97 -15.61 -5.34
C PRO A 15 -6.48 -15.41 -5.32
N SER A 16 -7.23 -16.14 -4.51
CA SER A 16 -8.69 -16.01 -4.39
C SER A 16 -9.15 -14.62 -3.96
N GLN A 17 -8.38 -13.96 -3.09
CA GLN A 17 -8.68 -12.60 -2.64
C GLN A 17 -8.15 -11.55 -3.59
N PHE A 18 -7.01 -11.82 -4.22
CA PHE A 18 -6.22 -10.82 -4.90
C PHE A 18 -6.28 -10.91 -6.43
N ALA A 19 -6.03 -12.07 -7.02
CA ALA A 19 -5.78 -12.19 -8.46
C ALA A 19 -6.59 -13.26 -9.20
N ASP A 20 -7.44 -14.02 -8.51
CA ASP A 20 -8.40 -14.90 -9.16
C ASP A 20 -9.35 -14.10 -10.05
N LYS A 21 -9.85 -14.72 -11.12
CA LYS A 21 -10.79 -14.08 -12.07
C LYS A 21 -12.06 -13.55 -11.40
N ASN A 22 -12.43 -14.10 -10.24
CA ASN A 22 -13.58 -13.68 -9.45
C ASN A 22 -13.21 -12.77 -8.28
N SER A 23 -11.92 -12.45 -8.09
CA SER A 23 -11.47 -11.54 -7.03
C SER A 23 -12.07 -10.15 -7.20
N TRP A 24 -12.15 -9.39 -6.12
CA TRP A 24 -12.68 -8.03 -6.17
C TRP A 24 -11.89 -7.15 -7.12
N GLN A 25 -10.55 -7.25 -7.10
CA GLN A 25 -9.68 -6.49 -8.00
C GLN A 25 -9.92 -6.83 -9.46
N ALA A 26 -10.05 -8.12 -9.79
CA ALA A 26 -10.30 -8.55 -11.16
C ALA A 26 -11.64 -8.05 -11.71
N ARG A 27 -12.64 -7.86 -10.84
CA ARG A 27 -13.98 -7.37 -11.24
C ARG A 27 -14.08 -5.84 -11.30
N THR A 28 -13.22 -5.12 -10.59
CA THR A 28 -13.33 -3.66 -10.43
C THR A 28 -12.30 -2.87 -11.22
N LEU A 29 -11.16 -3.49 -11.55
CA LEU A 29 -10.14 -2.83 -12.36
C LEU A 29 -10.50 -2.89 -13.86
N PRO A 30 -10.17 -1.84 -14.63
CA PRO A 30 -10.36 -1.86 -16.08
C PRO A 30 -9.33 -2.74 -16.77
N ASN A 31 -9.67 -3.29 -17.93
CA ASN A 31 -8.75 -3.98 -18.85
C ASN A 31 -7.96 -5.14 -18.23
N VAL A 32 -8.55 -5.86 -17.30
CA VAL A 32 -7.91 -6.97 -16.60
C VAL A 32 -7.67 -8.14 -17.58
N PRO A 33 -6.44 -8.66 -17.71
CA PRO A 33 -6.13 -9.79 -18.56
C PRO A 33 -6.86 -11.08 -18.18
N GLN A 34 -7.18 -11.93 -19.16
CA GLN A 34 -7.88 -13.20 -18.92
C GLN A 34 -6.95 -14.29 -18.40
N GLY A 35 -5.68 -14.32 -18.83
CA GLY A 35 -4.70 -15.30 -18.38
C GLY A 35 -4.32 -15.10 -16.90
N ASP A 36 -4.18 -16.17 -16.15
CA ASP A 36 -3.98 -16.12 -14.70
C ASP A 36 -2.69 -15.36 -14.32
N LYS A 37 -1.60 -15.68 -14.96
CA LYS A 37 -0.32 -15.01 -14.70
C LYS A 37 -0.38 -13.52 -15.09
N GLN A 38 -0.88 -13.21 -16.28
CA GLN A 38 -0.98 -11.85 -16.79
C GLN A 38 -1.91 -11.01 -15.89
N ARG A 39 -3.00 -11.60 -15.42
CA ARG A 39 -3.93 -10.94 -14.48
C ARG A 39 -3.25 -10.64 -13.15
N GLN A 40 -2.55 -11.61 -12.58
CA GLN A 40 -1.82 -11.42 -11.33
C GLN A 40 -0.76 -10.32 -11.45
N ASP A 41 0.05 -10.35 -12.49
CA ASP A 41 1.09 -9.34 -12.72
C ASP A 41 0.49 -7.94 -12.96
N TYR A 42 -0.62 -7.85 -13.71
CA TYR A 42 -1.34 -6.60 -13.93
C TYR A 42 -1.88 -6.01 -12.61
N ILE A 43 -2.62 -6.79 -11.84
CA ILE A 43 -3.20 -6.33 -10.57
C ILE A 43 -2.09 -5.88 -9.61
N LEU A 44 -1.00 -6.64 -9.53
CA LEU A 44 0.14 -6.28 -8.71
C LEU A 44 0.76 -4.95 -9.15
N SER A 45 0.94 -4.73 -10.46
CA SER A 45 1.48 -3.47 -10.99
C SER A 45 0.61 -2.26 -10.64
N VAL A 46 -0.72 -2.43 -10.66
CA VAL A 46 -1.66 -1.37 -10.24
C VAL A 46 -1.49 -1.03 -8.77
N LEU A 47 -1.34 -2.03 -7.91
CA LEU A 47 -1.13 -1.78 -6.46
C LEU A 47 0.24 -1.15 -6.19
N GLN A 48 1.28 -1.58 -6.87
CA GLN A 48 2.60 -0.94 -6.79
C GLN A 48 2.53 0.53 -7.20
N SER A 49 1.86 0.84 -8.32
CA SER A 49 1.67 2.22 -8.77
C SER A 49 0.91 3.08 -7.76
N ARG A 50 -0.12 2.54 -7.11
CA ARG A 50 -0.84 3.24 -6.05
C ARG A 50 0.06 3.55 -4.85
N ASN A 51 0.88 2.60 -4.41
CA ASN A 51 1.80 2.81 -3.29
C ASN A 51 2.92 3.80 -3.65
N THR A 52 3.35 3.83 -4.90
CA THR A 52 4.29 4.86 -5.41
C THR A 52 3.63 6.25 -5.38
N ALA A 53 2.41 6.37 -5.87
CA ALA A 53 1.68 7.64 -5.83
C ALA A 53 1.47 8.17 -4.40
N VAL A 54 1.26 7.28 -3.43
CA VAL A 54 1.21 7.65 -2.00
C VAL A 54 2.56 8.17 -1.52
N ALA A 55 3.66 7.49 -1.85
CA ALA A 55 5.01 7.95 -1.51
C ALA A 55 5.30 9.34 -2.09
N ASP A 56 4.92 9.58 -3.34
CA ASP A 56 5.11 10.87 -3.99
C ASP A 56 4.25 11.97 -3.37
N LYS A 57 2.97 11.68 -3.09
CA LYS A 57 2.05 12.61 -2.43
C LYS A 57 2.57 13.07 -1.07
N TYR A 58 3.15 12.17 -0.30
CA TYR A 58 3.62 12.44 1.07
C TYR A 58 5.14 12.58 1.18
N ARG A 59 5.82 12.92 0.08
CA ARG A 59 7.29 13.01 0.00
C ARG A 59 7.91 13.88 1.09
N ASN A 60 7.34 15.05 1.34
CA ASN A 60 7.83 15.97 2.37
C ASN A 60 7.73 15.32 3.76
N ARG A 61 6.62 14.64 4.05
CA ARG A 61 6.45 13.94 5.33
C ARG A 61 7.43 12.77 5.49
N LEU A 62 7.73 12.04 4.42
CA LEU A 62 8.75 10.99 4.43
C LEU A 62 10.14 11.56 4.69
N VAL A 63 10.45 12.73 4.14
CA VAL A 63 11.73 13.43 4.43
C VAL A 63 11.82 13.88 5.89
N GLU A 64 10.74 14.41 6.45
CA GLU A 64 10.69 14.79 7.88
C GLU A 64 10.91 13.57 8.80
N LEU A 65 10.28 12.44 8.50
CA LEU A 65 10.33 11.23 9.34
C LEU A 65 11.65 10.45 9.22
N TYR A 66 12.20 10.37 8.01
CA TYR A 66 13.34 9.47 7.71
C TYR A 66 14.60 10.20 7.30
N GLY A 67 14.59 11.53 7.27
CA GLY A 67 15.69 12.36 6.81
C GLY A 67 15.71 12.54 5.28
N PRO A 68 16.47 13.55 4.79
CA PRO A 68 16.41 13.97 3.40
C PRO A 68 16.87 12.89 2.41
N GLU A 69 17.88 12.13 2.75
CA GLU A 69 18.41 11.10 1.87
C GLU A 69 17.43 9.92 1.74
N LYS A 70 17.08 9.31 2.86
CA LYS A 70 16.20 8.13 2.89
C LYS A 70 14.78 8.49 2.46
N GLY A 71 14.22 9.58 2.97
CA GLY A 71 12.85 10.00 2.68
C GLY A 71 12.60 10.32 1.20
N ARG A 72 13.59 10.91 0.50
CA ARG A 72 13.50 11.17 -0.95
C ARG A 72 13.51 9.88 -1.77
N ASN A 73 14.16 8.83 -1.29
CA ASN A 73 14.36 7.58 -2.01
C ASN A 73 13.30 6.52 -1.71
N VAL A 74 12.35 6.77 -0.80
CA VAL A 74 11.23 5.84 -0.55
C VAL A 74 10.39 5.69 -1.83
N LYS A 75 10.27 4.46 -2.31
CA LYS A 75 9.51 4.12 -3.53
C LYS A 75 8.03 3.82 -3.25
N PHE A 76 7.76 3.14 -2.13
CA PHE A 76 6.43 2.68 -1.79
C PHE A 76 6.05 3.16 -0.40
N ALA A 77 4.85 3.69 -0.25
CA ALA A 77 4.28 4.05 1.05
C ALA A 77 2.80 3.67 1.11
N GLU A 78 2.32 3.51 2.33
CA GLU A 78 0.90 3.46 2.66
C GLU A 78 0.60 4.60 3.61
N ALA A 79 -0.53 5.25 3.40
CA ALA A 79 -1.03 6.29 4.28
C ALA A 79 -2.33 5.80 4.91
N PHE A 80 -2.45 6.00 6.21
CA PHE A 80 -3.62 5.65 6.99
C PHE A 80 -4.21 6.93 7.57
N GLU A 81 -5.52 6.99 7.64
CA GLU A 81 -6.26 8.02 8.35
C GLU A 81 -7.01 7.42 9.53
N LEU A 82 -7.33 8.26 10.49
CA LEU A 82 -8.18 7.82 11.60
C LEU A 82 -9.56 7.47 11.08
N CYS A 83 -10.05 6.30 11.48
CA CYS A 83 -11.42 5.89 11.20
C CYS A 83 -12.38 6.88 11.87
N GLN A 84 -13.34 7.40 11.13
CA GLN A 84 -14.33 8.35 11.65
C GLN A 84 -15.42 7.69 12.52
N TYR A 85 -15.42 6.36 12.61
CA TYR A 85 -16.35 5.58 13.42
C TYR A 85 -15.70 5.16 14.74
N GLY A 86 -16.44 5.30 15.83
CA GLY A 86 -15.97 4.92 17.16
C GLY A 86 -15.29 6.07 17.91
N SER A 87 -14.46 5.74 18.91
CA SER A 87 -13.71 6.73 19.69
C SER A 87 -12.65 7.41 18.82
N GLN A 88 -12.49 8.72 19.02
CA GLN A 88 -11.46 9.50 18.33
C GLN A 88 -10.27 9.67 19.29
N PRO A 89 -9.15 8.95 19.10
CA PRO A 89 -7.99 9.08 19.96
C PRO A 89 -7.34 10.45 19.83
N THR A 90 -6.86 10.97 20.95
CA THR A 90 -6.04 12.19 20.97
C THR A 90 -4.67 11.95 20.31
N PRO A 91 -3.92 13.01 19.92
CA PRO A 91 -2.56 12.87 19.41
C PRO A 91 -1.62 12.12 20.36
N GLU A 92 -1.80 12.29 21.68
CA GLU A 92 -1.01 11.60 22.71
C GLU A 92 -1.34 10.11 22.78
N GLU A 93 -2.62 9.75 22.64
CA GLU A 93 -3.05 8.35 22.57
C GLU A 93 -2.57 7.68 21.28
N LEU A 94 -2.60 8.39 20.14
CA LEU A 94 -2.05 7.88 18.88
C LEU A 94 -0.56 7.56 19.00
N LYS A 95 0.25 8.43 19.64
CA LYS A 95 1.67 8.17 19.86
C LYS A 95 1.92 6.94 20.73
N LYS A 96 1.01 6.62 21.67
CA LYS A 96 1.10 5.41 22.49
C LYS A 96 0.76 4.15 21.68
N LEU A 97 -0.26 4.24 20.82
CA LEU A 97 -0.69 3.12 19.97
C LEU A 97 0.28 2.83 18.82
N PHE A 98 0.91 3.88 18.31
CA PHE A 98 1.84 3.81 17.18
C PHE A 98 3.16 4.51 17.53
N PRO A 99 4.02 3.90 18.33
CA PRO A 99 5.25 4.53 18.85
C PRO A 99 6.30 4.82 17.77
N THR A 100 6.05 4.44 16.52
CA THR A 100 6.94 4.68 15.37
C THR A 100 6.60 5.94 14.57
N PHE A 101 5.61 6.72 15.02
CA PHE A 101 5.21 8.00 14.43
C PHE A 101 5.74 9.20 15.21
#